data_d0256067c1c92ff85096383390842d3d
#
_entry.id   d0256067c1c92ff85096383390842d3d
#
_cell.length_a   1.000
_cell.length_b   1.000
_cell.length_c   1.000
_cell.angle_alpha   90.00
_cell.angle_beta   90.00
_cell.angle_gamma   90.00
#
_symmetry.space_group_name_H-M   'P 1'
#
loop_
_entity.id
_entity.type
_entity.pdbx_description
1 polymer ?
#
loop_
_entity_poly.entity_id
_entity_poly.type
_entity_poly.pdbx_seq_one_letter_code
_entity_poly.pdbx_strand_id
1 'polypeptide(L)'
;VAALEQAKPGDRILVANYGNGADALLFKVTDQIGNMKNRRGIQKHIASKRIVPDYTTYLWWRDLFDPDLGIQLRPKEIPSAPNIFRDQEAIYRLYGAKCKSCGTIQYPPQVLCTKCRAEGNFEKVRLSDKKASLFSYTLDALSGSKDSPLVQSVINFDGGGRMVGPMADREVKEVKIGMPLEMSFRRLYYADGIFAYFWKPQSPR
;
A
#
# COMPACT_ATOMS: atom_id res chain seq x y z
N VAL A 1 1.79 -14.10 12.70
CA VAL A 1 2.64 -14.39 11.51
C VAL A 1 4.02 -14.85 11.94
N ALA A 2 4.69 -14.15 12.88
CA ALA A 2 6.01 -14.56 13.38
C ALA A 2 6.04 -15.99 13.98
N ALA A 3 5.00 -16.33 14.76
CA ALA A 3 4.86 -17.68 15.31
C ALA A 3 4.65 -18.73 14.22
N LEU A 4 3.82 -18.41 13.20
CA LEU A 4 3.57 -19.32 12.07
C LEU A 4 4.80 -19.55 11.19
N GLU A 5 5.75 -18.62 11.13
CA GLU A 5 7.01 -18.81 10.37
C GLU A 5 7.92 -19.90 10.98
N GLN A 6 7.78 -20.15 12.27
CA GLN A 6 8.57 -21.14 13.01
C GLN A 6 7.81 -22.42 13.34
N ALA A 7 6.49 -22.40 13.18
CA ALA A 7 5.61 -23.48 13.59
C ALA A 7 5.67 -24.70 12.66
N LYS A 8 5.44 -25.86 13.24
CA LYS A 8 5.34 -27.17 12.56
C LYS A 8 3.91 -27.69 12.64
N PRO A 9 3.49 -28.56 11.72
CA PRO A 9 2.22 -29.27 11.85
C PRO A 9 2.05 -29.92 13.24
N GLY A 10 0.89 -29.70 13.85
CA GLY A 10 0.58 -30.20 15.20
C GLY A 10 0.88 -29.22 16.33
N ASP A 11 1.69 -28.19 16.12
CA ASP A 11 1.98 -27.19 17.14
C ASP A 11 0.72 -26.46 17.59
N ARG A 12 0.75 -25.98 18.83
CA ARG A 12 -0.31 -25.14 19.42
C ARG A 12 0.23 -23.75 19.66
N ILE A 13 -0.48 -22.73 19.16
CA ILE A 13 -0.10 -21.33 19.28
C ILE A 13 -1.18 -20.63 20.11
N LEU A 14 -0.79 -20.10 21.27
CA LEU A 14 -1.63 -19.21 22.08
C LEU A 14 -1.30 -17.77 21.72
N VAL A 15 -2.30 -17.02 21.28
CA VAL A 15 -2.22 -15.58 21.08
C VAL A 15 -3.07 -14.90 22.13
N ALA A 16 -2.44 -14.14 23.01
CA ALA A 16 -3.13 -13.33 24.01
C ALA A 16 -2.88 -11.85 23.73
N ASN A 17 -3.92 -11.05 23.79
CA ASN A 17 -3.87 -9.60 23.63
C ASN A 17 -4.58 -8.92 24.78
N TYR A 18 -4.05 -7.79 25.22
CA TYR A 18 -4.63 -6.95 26.27
C TYR A 18 -4.62 -5.48 25.83
N GLY A 19 -5.76 -4.81 26.00
CA GLY A 19 -5.94 -3.39 25.70
C GLY A 19 -7.18 -2.87 26.44
N ASN A 20 -8.17 -2.34 25.73
CA ASN A 20 -9.49 -2.00 26.31
C ASN A 20 -10.36 -3.25 26.57
N GLY A 21 -9.78 -4.40 26.56
CA GLY A 21 -10.30 -5.72 26.83
C GLY A 21 -9.15 -6.70 26.75
N ALA A 22 -9.43 -7.98 26.96
CA ALA A 22 -8.46 -9.05 26.85
C ALA A 22 -9.04 -10.19 26.02
N ASP A 23 -8.28 -10.65 25.03
CA ASP A 23 -8.62 -11.78 24.19
C ASP A 23 -7.52 -12.82 24.25
N ALA A 24 -7.90 -14.10 24.29
CA ALA A 24 -6.98 -15.21 24.18
C ALA A 24 -7.51 -16.21 23.16
N LEU A 25 -6.70 -16.51 22.15
CA LEU A 25 -7.03 -17.41 21.06
C LEU A 25 -6.04 -18.58 21.01
N LEU A 26 -6.53 -19.80 21.02
CA LEU A 26 -5.71 -20.99 20.87
C LEU A 26 -5.89 -21.56 19.46
N PHE A 27 -4.79 -21.64 18.73
CA PHE A 27 -4.74 -22.24 17.39
C PHE A 27 -3.98 -23.55 17.39
N LYS A 28 -4.43 -24.50 16.54
CA LYS A 28 -3.67 -25.69 16.20
C LYS A 28 -3.16 -25.56 14.77
N VAL A 29 -1.87 -25.73 14.58
CA VAL A 29 -1.23 -25.69 13.27
C VAL A 29 -1.56 -26.97 12.50
N THR A 30 -2.09 -26.82 11.29
CA THR A 30 -2.42 -27.93 10.40
C THR A 30 -1.32 -28.20 9.38
N ASP A 31 -1.39 -29.32 8.65
CA ASP A 31 -0.45 -29.65 7.57
C ASP A 31 -0.45 -28.62 6.43
N GLN A 32 -1.50 -27.81 6.33
CA GLN A 32 -1.61 -26.74 5.33
C GLN A 32 -0.57 -25.62 5.51
N ILE A 33 0.15 -25.59 6.62
CA ILE A 33 1.22 -24.60 6.83
C ILE A 33 2.31 -24.70 5.75
N GLY A 34 2.52 -25.90 5.18
CA GLY A 34 3.43 -26.11 4.06
C GLY A 34 3.11 -25.28 2.81
N ASN A 35 1.83 -24.92 2.60
CA ASN A 35 1.37 -24.11 1.47
C ASN A 35 1.69 -22.62 1.63
N MET A 36 2.17 -22.19 2.81
CA MET A 36 2.52 -20.81 3.10
C MET A 36 3.96 -20.44 2.69
N LYS A 37 4.74 -21.34 2.11
CA LYS A 37 6.18 -21.20 1.86
C LYS A 37 6.60 -19.95 1.07
N ASN A 38 5.73 -19.38 0.26
CA ASN A 38 6.05 -18.23 -0.61
C ASN A 38 5.45 -16.91 -0.11
N ARG A 39 4.90 -16.86 1.10
CA ARG A 39 4.38 -15.60 1.64
C ARG A 39 5.49 -14.82 2.34
N ARG A 40 5.42 -13.49 2.21
CA ARG A 40 6.28 -12.61 2.98
C ARG A 40 5.89 -12.70 4.44
N GLY A 41 6.84 -13.07 5.27
CA GLY A 41 6.68 -13.09 6.72
C GLY A 41 7.52 -12.01 7.40
N ILE A 42 7.58 -12.05 8.72
CA ILE A 42 8.33 -11.08 9.53
C ILE A 42 9.83 -11.13 9.21
N GLN A 43 10.40 -12.33 9.04
CA GLN A 43 11.83 -12.49 8.75
C GLN A 43 12.24 -11.83 7.43
N LYS A 44 11.44 -11.98 6.39
CA LYS A 44 11.68 -11.32 5.10
C LYS A 44 11.57 -9.79 5.20
N HIS A 45 10.62 -9.27 5.99
CA HIS A 45 10.53 -7.84 6.25
C HIS A 45 11.76 -7.31 7.01
N ILE A 46 12.23 -8.04 8.03
CA ILE A 46 13.44 -7.68 8.76
C ILE A 46 14.67 -7.71 7.85
N ALA A 47 14.81 -8.74 7.02
CA ALA A 47 15.95 -8.88 6.10
C ALA A 47 15.99 -7.77 5.03
N SER A 48 14.83 -7.28 4.60
CA SER A 48 14.70 -6.23 3.58
C SER A 48 14.60 -4.80 4.14
N LYS A 49 14.82 -4.61 5.45
CA LYS A 49 14.75 -3.29 6.07
C LYS A 49 15.87 -2.37 5.56
N ARG A 50 15.55 -1.09 5.38
CA ARG A 50 16.54 -0.03 5.21
C ARG A 50 16.92 0.52 6.59
N ILE A 51 18.21 0.65 6.84
CA ILE A 51 18.70 1.27 8.07
C ILE A 51 18.50 2.78 7.95
N VAL A 52 17.85 3.37 8.96
CA VAL A 52 17.70 4.82 9.06
C VAL A 52 19.06 5.39 9.49
N PRO A 53 19.57 6.46 8.83
CA PRO A 53 20.93 6.94 9.05
C PRO A 53 21.18 7.43 10.48
N ASP A 54 20.18 8.04 11.11
CA ASP A 54 20.31 8.60 12.47
C ASP A 54 18.97 8.68 13.19
N TYR A 55 19.00 8.94 14.51
CA TYR A 55 17.82 9.00 15.36
C TYR A 55 16.94 10.23 15.07
N THR A 56 17.53 11.34 14.66
CA THR A 56 16.80 12.56 14.31
C THR A 56 15.92 12.33 13.09
N THR A 57 16.46 11.69 12.06
CA THR A 57 15.70 11.25 10.87
C THR A 57 14.55 10.32 11.26
N TYR A 58 14.78 9.37 12.19
CA TYR A 58 13.71 8.52 12.70
C TYR A 58 12.61 9.33 13.38
N LEU A 59 12.93 10.25 14.28
CA LEU A 59 11.96 11.11 14.97
C LEU A 59 11.13 11.93 13.98
N TRP A 60 11.80 12.52 12.98
CA TRP A 60 11.14 13.28 11.93
C TRP A 60 10.17 12.43 11.10
N TRP A 61 10.60 11.26 10.67
CA TRP A 61 9.74 10.35 9.90
C TRP A 61 8.53 9.87 10.70
N ARG A 62 8.65 9.79 12.03
CA ARG A 62 7.57 9.39 12.93
C ARG A 62 6.64 10.54 13.34
N ASP A 63 6.85 11.76 12.86
CA ASP A 63 6.15 12.97 13.31
C ASP A 63 6.33 13.28 14.82
N LEU A 64 7.45 12.86 15.42
CA LEU A 64 7.81 13.13 16.81
C LEU A 64 8.70 14.36 16.96
N PHE A 65 9.25 14.86 15.87
CA PHE A 65 10.10 16.04 15.77
C PHE A 65 9.82 16.73 14.45
N ASP A 66 9.65 18.04 14.45
CA ASP A 66 9.42 18.85 13.25
C ASP A 66 10.61 19.81 13.07
N PRO A 67 11.56 19.47 12.18
CA PRO A 67 12.72 20.33 11.95
C PRO A 67 12.30 21.59 11.18
N ASP A 68 12.91 22.71 11.53
CA ASP A 68 12.86 23.92 10.69
C ASP A 68 13.70 23.68 9.42
N LEU A 69 13.03 23.43 8.33
CA LEU A 69 13.67 23.20 7.02
C LEU A 69 13.90 24.49 6.24
N GLY A 70 13.50 25.65 6.78
CA GLY A 70 13.55 26.92 6.06
C GLY A 70 12.66 26.98 4.81
N ILE A 71 11.80 25.98 4.60
CA ILE A 71 10.87 25.91 3.48
C ILE A 71 9.46 25.72 4.03
N GLN A 72 8.49 26.40 3.43
CA GLN A 72 7.08 26.21 3.77
C GLN A 72 6.57 24.97 3.07
N LEU A 73 6.35 23.89 3.84
CA LEU A 73 5.69 22.69 3.34
C LEU A 73 4.20 22.97 3.08
N ARG A 74 3.65 22.36 2.05
CA ARG A 74 2.20 22.45 1.80
C ARG A 74 1.43 21.91 3.01
N PRO A 75 0.37 22.62 3.47
CA PRO A 75 -0.51 22.08 4.49
C PRO A 75 -1.04 20.71 4.08
N LYS A 76 -1.14 19.79 5.03
CA LYS A 76 -1.80 18.50 4.80
C LYS A 76 -3.29 18.75 4.65
N GLU A 77 -3.88 18.27 3.55
CA GLU A 77 -5.32 18.39 3.34
C GLU A 77 -6.07 17.51 4.33
N ILE A 78 -7.13 18.06 4.94
CA ILE A 78 -8.01 17.31 5.83
C ILE A 78 -8.83 16.33 4.97
N PRO A 79 -8.83 15.02 5.29
CA PRO A 79 -9.61 14.06 4.54
C PRO A 79 -11.11 14.38 4.61
N SER A 80 -11.77 14.46 3.46
CA SER A 80 -13.22 14.67 3.37
C SER A 80 -13.97 13.38 3.73
N ALA A 81 -14.66 13.35 4.86
CA ALA A 81 -15.43 12.17 5.29
C ALA A 81 -16.48 11.72 4.27
N PRO A 82 -17.28 12.60 3.63
CA PRO A 82 -18.21 12.20 2.57
C PRO A 82 -17.52 11.55 1.35
N ASN A 83 -16.34 12.07 0.94
CA ASN A 83 -15.59 11.49 -0.17
C ASN A 83 -15.03 10.11 0.20
N ILE A 84 -14.50 9.97 1.41
CA ILE A 84 -14.00 8.69 1.90
C ILE A 84 -15.13 7.66 1.97
N PHE A 85 -16.29 8.04 2.49
CA PHE A 85 -17.45 7.14 2.56
C PHE A 85 -17.92 6.68 1.18
N ARG A 86 -18.03 7.60 0.22
CA ARG A 86 -18.44 7.30 -1.15
C ARG A 86 -17.46 6.37 -1.86
N ASP A 87 -16.16 6.64 -1.70
CA ASP A 87 -15.11 6.00 -2.48
C ASP A 87 -14.32 4.95 -1.67
N GLN A 88 -14.84 4.53 -0.51
CA GLN A 88 -14.16 3.66 0.45
C GLN A 88 -13.64 2.34 -0.16
N GLU A 89 -14.37 1.76 -1.11
CA GLU A 89 -13.93 0.53 -1.76
C GLU A 89 -12.75 0.75 -2.71
N ALA A 90 -12.74 1.87 -3.42
CA ALA A 90 -11.59 2.26 -4.25
C ALA A 90 -10.39 2.65 -3.39
N ILE A 91 -10.61 3.36 -2.27
CA ILE A 91 -9.55 3.86 -1.39
C ILE A 91 -8.96 2.73 -0.54
N TYR A 92 -9.78 2.00 0.22
CA TYR A 92 -9.28 1.04 1.21
C TYR A 92 -9.08 -0.37 0.66
N ARG A 93 -9.89 -0.78 -0.32
CA ARG A 93 -9.82 -2.13 -0.90
C ARG A 93 -9.16 -2.17 -2.28
N LEU A 94 -8.86 -1.01 -2.85
CA LEU A 94 -8.33 -0.83 -4.21
C LEU A 94 -9.17 -1.57 -5.26
N TYR A 95 -10.49 -1.42 -5.18
CA TYR A 95 -11.38 -1.94 -6.21
C TYR A 95 -11.41 -1.01 -7.43
N GLY A 96 -11.10 -1.58 -8.59
CA GLY A 96 -11.37 -1.00 -9.89
C GLY A 96 -12.71 -1.46 -10.47
N ALA A 97 -13.03 -0.96 -11.65
CA ALA A 97 -14.22 -1.33 -12.40
C ALA A 97 -13.83 -2.02 -13.71
N LYS A 98 -14.36 -3.24 -13.95
CA LYS A 98 -14.18 -3.96 -15.21
C LYS A 98 -15.47 -3.86 -16.03
N CYS A 99 -15.35 -3.29 -17.21
CA CYS A 99 -16.48 -3.16 -18.14
C CYS A 99 -16.94 -4.54 -18.61
N LYS A 100 -18.23 -4.87 -18.41
CA LYS A 100 -18.78 -6.16 -18.86
C LYS A 100 -18.94 -6.25 -20.38
N SER A 101 -19.01 -5.09 -21.07
CA SER A 101 -19.17 -5.06 -22.53
C SER A 101 -17.86 -5.30 -23.28
N CYS A 102 -16.71 -4.78 -22.79
CA CYS A 102 -15.43 -4.86 -23.51
C CYS A 102 -14.27 -5.40 -22.68
N GLY A 103 -14.49 -5.76 -21.42
CA GLY A 103 -13.48 -6.32 -20.53
C GLY A 103 -12.45 -5.33 -20.00
N THR A 104 -12.48 -4.05 -20.40
CA THR A 104 -11.50 -3.04 -19.95
C THR A 104 -11.63 -2.80 -18.45
N ILE A 105 -10.51 -2.86 -17.75
CA ILE A 105 -10.41 -2.52 -16.33
C ILE A 105 -9.94 -1.07 -16.20
N GLN A 106 -10.60 -0.30 -15.36
CA GLN A 106 -10.27 1.10 -15.09
C GLN A 106 -10.18 1.38 -13.59
N TYR A 107 -9.26 2.25 -13.23
CA TYR A 107 -9.08 2.76 -11.88
C TYR A 107 -8.70 4.25 -11.94
N PRO A 108 -9.31 5.12 -11.13
CA PRO A 108 -10.45 4.83 -10.24
C PRO A 108 -11.71 4.40 -11.01
N PRO A 109 -12.71 3.78 -10.35
CA PRO A 109 -13.98 3.45 -10.97
C PRO A 109 -14.67 4.67 -11.58
N GLN A 110 -15.21 4.52 -12.77
CA GLN A 110 -15.92 5.58 -13.49
C GLN A 110 -17.30 5.07 -13.92
N VAL A 111 -18.24 5.98 -14.18
CA VAL A 111 -19.58 5.66 -14.66
C VAL A 111 -19.58 5.21 -16.13
N LEU A 112 -18.67 5.80 -16.93
CA LEU A 112 -18.49 5.50 -18.35
C LEU A 112 -17.23 4.68 -18.59
N CYS A 113 -17.31 3.70 -19.47
CA CYS A 113 -16.13 2.97 -19.93
C CYS A 113 -15.24 3.87 -20.79
N THR A 114 -13.96 3.98 -20.44
CA THR A 114 -12.98 4.78 -21.18
C THR A 114 -12.74 4.28 -22.61
N LYS A 115 -13.04 3.00 -22.89
CA LYS A 115 -12.81 2.38 -24.21
C LYS A 115 -14.07 2.32 -25.07
N CYS A 116 -15.14 1.70 -24.58
CA CYS A 116 -16.35 1.46 -25.39
C CYS A 116 -17.54 2.37 -25.08
N ARG A 117 -17.37 3.29 -24.09
CA ARG A 117 -18.40 4.26 -23.67
C ARG A 117 -19.68 3.64 -23.07
N ALA A 118 -19.70 2.34 -22.79
CA ALA A 118 -20.82 1.71 -22.07
C ALA A 118 -20.98 2.37 -20.69
N GLU A 119 -22.22 2.66 -20.32
CA GLU A 119 -22.58 3.29 -19.06
C GLU A 119 -23.09 2.25 -18.06
N GLY A 120 -22.67 2.39 -16.78
CA GLY A 120 -23.22 1.63 -15.65
C GLY A 120 -23.02 0.10 -15.69
N ASN A 121 -22.37 -0.44 -16.71
CA ASN A 121 -22.23 -1.88 -16.92
C ASN A 121 -20.84 -2.40 -16.47
N PHE A 122 -20.61 -2.41 -15.15
CA PHE A 122 -19.32 -2.78 -14.58
C PHE A 122 -19.45 -3.86 -13.52
N GLU A 123 -18.38 -4.63 -13.37
CA GLU A 123 -18.13 -5.49 -12.21
C GLU A 123 -16.94 -4.98 -11.42
N LYS A 124 -16.99 -5.17 -10.10
CA LYS A 124 -15.86 -4.80 -9.23
C LYS A 124 -14.73 -5.79 -9.42
N VAL A 125 -13.51 -5.26 -9.52
CA VAL A 125 -12.29 -6.06 -9.61
C VAL A 125 -11.28 -5.59 -8.56
N ARG A 126 -10.78 -6.50 -7.76
CA ARG A 126 -9.78 -6.20 -6.75
C ARG A 126 -8.41 -6.07 -7.41
N LEU A 127 -7.73 -4.95 -7.16
CA LEU A 127 -6.40 -4.64 -7.71
C LEU A 127 -5.28 -4.78 -6.69
N SER A 128 -5.59 -4.77 -5.38
CA SER A 128 -4.60 -4.82 -4.31
C SER A 128 -3.72 -6.06 -4.31
N ASP A 129 -4.23 -7.18 -4.82
CA ASP A 129 -3.52 -8.46 -4.86
C ASP A 129 -2.90 -8.74 -6.23
N LYS A 130 -3.10 -7.85 -7.19
CA LYS A 130 -2.52 -7.97 -8.53
C LYS A 130 -1.08 -7.51 -8.54
N LYS A 131 -0.27 -8.19 -9.32
CA LYS A 131 1.04 -7.67 -9.71
C LYS A 131 0.86 -6.47 -10.61
N ALA A 132 1.85 -5.60 -10.63
CA ALA A 132 1.87 -4.43 -11.49
C ALA A 132 3.26 -4.22 -12.06
N SER A 133 3.36 -3.36 -13.06
CA SER A 133 4.62 -2.91 -13.63
C SER A 133 4.70 -1.39 -13.69
N LEU A 134 5.89 -0.85 -13.52
CA LEU A 134 6.13 0.59 -13.62
C LEU A 134 6.07 1.02 -15.09
N PHE A 135 5.08 1.83 -15.43
CA PHE A 135 4.92 2.37 -16.78
C PHE A 135 5.76 3.64 -17.01
N SER A 136 5.73 4.54 -16.04
CA SER A 136 6.49 5.80 -16.05
C SER A 136 6.66 6.32 -14.64
N TYR A 137 7.61 7.23 -14.43
CA TYR A 137 7.78 7.89 -13.13
C TYR A 137 8.43 9.27 -13.28
N THR A 138 8.28 10.08 -12.25
CA THR A 138 8.99 11.34 -12.07
C THR A 138 9.63 11.39 -10.68
N LEU A 139 10.73 12.12 -10.56
CA LEU A 139 11.40 12.41 -9.30
C LEU A 139 11.06 13.84 -8.89
N ASP A 140 10.36 13.98 -7.77
CA ASP A 140 9.97 15.29 -7.24
C ASP A 140 10.76 15.58 -5.95
N ALA A 141 11.78 16.43 -6.09
CA ALA A 141 12.60 16.85 -4.97
C ALA A 141 11.98 18.01 -4.17
N LEU A 142 10.95 18.67 -4.71
CA LEU A 142 10.29 19.82 -4.11
C LEU A 142 8.97 19.48 -3.42
N SER A 143 8.57 18.20 -3.42
CA SER A 143 7.29 17.73 -2.85
C SER A 143 7.17 17.88 -1.33
N GLY A 144 8.25 18.23 -0.63
CA GLY A 144 8.29 18.21 0.84
C GLY A 144 8.21 16.80 1.45
N SER A 145 8.47 15.77 0.65
CA SER A 145 8.53 14.40 1.15
C SER A 145 9.66 14.23 2.14
N LYS A 146 9.39 13.60 3.29
CA LYS A 146 10.40 13.26 4.30
C LYS A 146 11.47 12.31 3.77
N ASP A 147 11.18 11.55 2.72
CA ASP A 147 12.10 10.68 2.00
C ASP A 147 12.20 11.19 0.55
N SER A 148 12.94 12.31 0.39
CA SER A 148 13.15 12.98 -0.89
C SER A 148 14.26 12.30 -1.72
N PRO A 149 14.15 12.29 -3.07
CA PRO A 149 13.01 12.76 -3.87
C PRO A 149 11.82 11.81 -3.80
N LEU A 150 10.60 12.37 -3.86
CA LEU A 150 9.40 11.56 -4.03
C LEU A 150 9.39 10.93 -5.43
N VAL A 151 9.21 9.63 -5.50
CA VAL A 151 9.01 8.94 -6.78
C VAL A 151 7.52 8.84 -7.05
N GLN A 152 7.02 9.73 -7.90
CA GLN A 152 5.63 9.67 -8.37
C GLN A 152 5.56 8.72 -9.55
N SER A 153 4.84 7.64 -9.41
CA SER A 153 4.80 6.55 -10.37
C SER A 153 3.45 6.44 -11.08
N VAL A 154 3.50 6.01 -12.33
CA VAL A 154 2.36 5.52 -13.11
C VAL A 154 2.55 4.03 -13.27
N ILE A 155 1.60 3.23 -12.84
CA ILE A 155 1.68 1.78 -12.85
C ILE A 155 0.56 1.15 -13.67
N ASN A 156 0.86 0.03 -14.32
CA ASN A 156 -0.14 -0.82 -14.97
C ASN A 156 -0.31 -2.10 -14.17
N PHE A 157 -1.55 -2.47 -13.86
CA PHE A 157 -1.86 -3.75 -13.23
C PHE A 157 -1.93 -4.87 -14.25
N ASP A 158 -1.53 -6.07 -13.85
CA ASP A 158 -1.69 -7.27 -14.67
C ASP A 158 -3.18 -7.52 -14.96
N GLY A 159 -3.49 -7.70 -16.23
CA GLY A 159 -4.87 -7.84 -16.72
C GLY A 159 -5.60 -6.53 -16.94
N GLY A 160 -4.96 -5.38 -16.71
CA GLY A 160 -5.49 -4.04 -17.00
C GLY A 160 -5.75 -3.19 -15.76
N GLY A 161 -5.99 -1.93 -16.01
CA GLY A 161 -6.08 -0.87 -15.00
C GLY A 161 -4.75 -0.12 -14.85
N ARG A 162 -4.85 1.19 -14.64
CA ARG A 162 -3.70 2.08 -14.44
C ARG A 162 -3.94 2.94 -13.21
N MET A 163 -2.89 3.15 -12.43
CA MET A 163 -2.93 3.98 -11.24
C MET A 163 -1.73 4.91 -11.21
N VAL A 164 -1.91 6.09 -10.63
CA VAL A 164 -0.85 7.05 -10.31
C VAL A 164 -0.71 7.11 -8.80
N GLY A 165 0.51 7.06 -8.30
CA GLY A 165 0.75 7.19 -6.86
C GLY A 165 2.22 7.21 -6.49
N PRO A 166 2.54 7.70 -5.28
CA PRO A 166 3.92 7.72 -4.79
C PRO A 166 4.39 6.32 -4.44
N MET A 167 5.60 5.96 -4.87
CA MET A 167 6.24 4.71 -4.48
C MET A 167 6.65 4.70 -3.00
N ALA A 168 6.47 3.54 -2.37
CA ALA A 168 7.00 3.25 -1.05
C ALA A 168 8.26 2.38 -1.15
N ASP A 169 9.06 2.39 -0.07
CA ASP A 169 10.17 1.45 0.15
C ASP A 169 11.05 1.24 -1.10
N ARG A 170 11.49 2.34 -1.72
CA ARG A 170 12.28 2.32 -2.95
C ARG A 170 13.71 2.81 -2.70
N GLU A 171 14.62 2.28 -3.48
CA GLU A 171 15.91 2.90 -3.72
C GLU A 171 15.87 3.63 -5.07
N VAL A 172 16.01 4.96 -5.05
CA VAL A 172 15.80 5.82 -6.24
C VAL A 172 16.65 5.37 -7.43
N LYS A 173 17.88 4.94 -7.17
CA LYS A 173 18.82 4.48 -8.21
C LYS A 173 18.39 3.17 -8.89
N GLU A 174 17.52 2.41 -8.26
CA GLU A 174 17.04 1.11 -8.74
C GLU A 174 15.70 1.22 -9.50
N VAL A 175 15.05 2.40 -9.44
CA VAL A 175 13.77 2.62 -10.11
C VAL A 175 13.96 2.62 -11.63
N LYS A 176 13.30 1.69 -12.31
CA LYS A 176 13.39 1.53 -13.78
C LYS A 176 12.00 1.25 -14.36
N ILE A 177 11.71 1.83 -15.53
CA ILE A 177 10.50 1.52 -16.28
C ILE A 177 10.45 0.02 -16.57
N GLY A 178 9.28 -0.58 -16.44
CA GLY A 178 9.06 -2.03 -16.62
C GLY A 178 9.35 -2.88 -15.39
N MET A 179 9.91 -2.32 -14.30
CA MET A 179 10.15 -3.11 -13.08
C MET A 179 8.84 -3.64 -12.49
N PRO A 180 8.87 -4.86 -11.90
CA PRO A 180 7.71 -5.43 -11.23
C PRO A 180 7.39 -4.66 -9.95
N LEU A 181 6.10 -4.54 -9.66
CA LEU A 181 5.60 -3.84 -8.47
C LEU A 181 4.48 -4.66 -7.81
N GLU A 182 4.36 -4.48 -6.50
CA GLU A 182 3.22 -4.94 -5.70
C GLU A 182 2.62 -3.77 -4.92
N MET A 183 1.36 -3.90 -4.51
CA MET A 183 0.69 -2.87 -3.73
C MET A 183 0.90 -3.07 -2.24
N SER A 184 1.12 -1.97 -1.52
CA SER A 184 1.25 -1.94 -0.07
C SER A 184 0.34 -0.87 0.51
N PHE A 185 -0.49 -1.26 1.50
CA PHE A 185 -1.37 -0.32 2.19
C PHE A 185 -0.59 0.47 3.24
N ARG A 186 -0.57 1.80 3.12
CA ARG A 186 0.29 2.67 3.91
C ARG A 186 -0.47 3.86 4.49
N ARG A 187 -0.06 4.28 5.69
CA ARG A 187 -0.41 5.59 6.19
C ARG A 187 0.23 6.66 5.30
N LEU A 188 -0.56 7.63 4.84
CA LEU A 188 -0.08 8.76 4.05
C LEU A 188 0.36 9.89 4.97
N TYR A 189 -0.55 10.37 5.82
CA TYR A 189 -0.33 11.45 6.76
C TYR A 189 -1.39 11.44 7.88
N TYR A 190 -1.20 12.31 8.85
CA TYR A 190 -2.16 12.63 9.88
C TYR A 190 -2.55 14.09 9.75
N ALA A 191 -3.84 14.40 9.77
CA ALA A 191 -4.36 15.75 9.75
C ALA A 191 -5.68 15.83 10.53
N ASP A 192 -5.80 16.81 11.39
CA ASP A 192 -7.00 17.12 12.19
C ASP A 192 -7.63 15.89 12.87
N GLY A 193 -6.83 15.12 13.58
CA GLY A 193 -7.30 13.91 14.29
C GLY A 193 -7.49 12.67 13.42
N ILE A 194 -7.33 12.75 12.10
CA ILE A 194 -7.61 11.68 11.15
C ILE A 194 -6.32 11.17 10.50
N PHE A 195 -6.15 9.86 10.50
CA PHE A 195 -5.11 9.20 9.71
C PHE A 195 -5.62 8.90 8.30
N ALA A 196 -4.95 9.45 7.28
CA ALA A 196 -5.18 9.10 5.89
C ALA A 196 -4.36 7.87 5.50
N TYR A 197 -5.00 6.90 4.86
CA TYR A 197 -4.39 5.68 4.35
C TYR A 197 -4.66 5.51 2.87
N PHE A 198 -3.70 4.97 2.15
CA PHE A 198 -3.87 4.59 0.77
C PHE A 198 -2.85 3.54 0.33
N TRP A 199 -3.05 2.99 -0.85
CA TRP A 199 -2.16 2.02 -1.47
C TRP A 199 -1.00 2.72 -2.17
N LYS A 200 0.21 2.23 -1.92
CA LYS A 200 1.42 2.68 -2.60
C LYS A 200 2.08 1.50 -3.31
N PRO A 201 2.53 1.67 -4.55
CA PRO A 201 3.34 0.66 -5.21
C PRO A 201 4.74 0.60 -4.58
N GLN A 202 5.27 -0.60 -4.50
CA GLN A 202 6.63 -0.88 -4.03
C GLN A 202 7.24 -2.03 -4.82
N SER A 203 8.57 -2.16 -4.77
CA SER A 203 9.26 -3.34 -5.32
C SER A 203 8.80 -4.60 -4.57
N PRO A 204 8.58 -5.74 -5.27
CA PRO A 204 8.33 -7.02 -4.61
C PRO A 204 9.50 -7.39 -3.70
N ARG A 205 9.20 -7.95 -2.53
CA ARG A 205 10.21 -8.33 -1.53
C ARG A 205 10.14 -9.80 -1.19
#